data_9193fc264c2b4d40112b1181efb3c6af
#
_entry.id   9193fc264c2b4d40112b1181efb3c6af
#
_cell.length_a   1.000
_cell.length_b   1.000
_cell.length_c   1.000
_cell.angle_alpha   90.00
_cell.angle_beta   90.00
_cell.angle_gamma   90.00
#
_symmetry.space_group_name_H-M   'P 1'
#
loop_
_entity.id
_entity.type
_entity.pdbx_description
1 polymer ?
#
loop_
_entity_poly.entity_id
_entity_poly.type
_entity_poly.pdbx_seq_one_letter_code
_entity_poly.pdbx_strand_id
1 'polypeptide(L)'
;DVLVVIGGDGSYRGARDLARIGVPVIGLPGTIDNDIASTEYTIGYDTAMNTAMEAIDKLRDTASSHERCSVIEVMGRRAGYIALNVGIATGAEVVLIPEQPIDFNKDVIKVILDGRNSGKRHYIVIVAEGSGSATDIAKKIEEATGIESRPTILGHLQRGGSPTLRD
;
A
#
# COMPACT_ATOMS: atom_id res chain seq x y z
N ASP A 1 -34.13 19.48 1.28
CA ASP A 1 -32.94 19.10 0.45
C ASP A 1 -31.96 18.30 1.32
N VAL A 2 -31.17 17.45 0.69
CA VAL A 2 -30.14 16.64 1.35
C VAL A 2 -28.80 16.87 0.64
N LEU A 3 -27.74 17.04 1.41
CA LEU A 3 -26.38 17.13 0.87
C LEU A 3 -25.76 15.73 0.78
N VAL A 4 -25.36 15.31 -0.41
CA VAL A 4 -24.58 14.08 -0.61
C VAL A 4 -23.09 14.43 -0.66
N VAL A 5 -22.31 13.84 0.23
CA VAL A 5 -20.85 14.05 0.34
C VAL A 5 -20.13 12.77 -0.06
N ILE A 6 -19.33 12.82 -1.11
CA ILE A 6 -18.51 11.71 -1.58
C ILE A 6 -17.05 12.02 -1.23
N GLY A 7 -16.40 11.16 -0.45
CA GLY A 7 -15.00 11.39 -0.09
C GLY A 7 -14.50 10.51 1.05
N GLY A 8 -13.30 10.80 1.52
CA GLY A 8 -12.64 10.10 2.62
C GLY A 8 -12.86 10.75 4.00
N ASP A 9 -12.00 10.43 4.95
CA ASP A 9 -12.07 10.84 6.36
C ASP A 9 -12.27 12.36 6.54
N GLY A 10 -11.53 13.19 5.83
CA GLY A 10 -11.69 14.65 5.91
C GLY A 10 -13.07 15.13 5.47
N SER A 11 -13.63 14.58 4.39
CA SER A 11 -14.95 14.89 3.89
C SER A 11 -16.04 14.46 4.88
N TYR A 12 -15.87 13.29 5.50
CA TYR A 12 -16.79 12.79 6.52
C TYR A 12 -16.80 13.64 7.79
N ARG A 13 -15.63 14.17 8.19
CA ARG A 13 -15.57 15.13 9.32
C ARG A 13 -16.34 16.41 9.00
N GLY A 14 -16.18 16.97 7.81
CA GLY A 14 -16.95 18.13 7.36
C GLY A 14 -18.45 17.84 7.27
N ALA A 15 -18.82 16.68 6.71
CA ALA A 15 -20.21 16.22 6.65
C ALA A 15 -20.86 16.10 8.04
N ARG A 16 -20.13 15.51 8.99
CA ARG A 16 -20.57 15.43 10.39
C ARG A 16 -20.80 16.80 11.01
N ASP A 17 -19.88 17.74 10.77
CA ASP A 17 -19.98 19.07 11.35
C ASP A 17 -21.17 19.85 10.74
N LEU A 18 -21.46 19.67 9.46
CA LEU A 18 -22.68 20.18 8.81
C LEU A 18 -23.96 19.54 9.40
N ALA A 19 -23.93 18.23 9.61
CA ALA A 19 -25.08 17.54 10.23
C ALA A 19 -25.38 18.06 11.64
N ARG A 20 -24.36 18.42 12.44
CA ARG A 20 -24.52 18.98 13.80
C ARG A 20 -25.23 20.34 13.82
N ILE A 21 -25.11 21.11 12.74
CA ILE A 21 -25.84 22.39 12.62
C ILE A 21 -27.18 22.25 11.88
N GLY A 22 -27.65 21.01 11.67
CA GLY A 22 -28.98 20.72 11.15
C GLY A 22 -29.06 20.54 9.64
N VAL A 23 -27.96 20.44 8.92
CA VAL A 23 -27.97 20.13 7.48
C VAL A 23 -28.09 18.60 7.30
N PRO A 24 -29.16 18.11 6.62
CA PRO A 24 -29.27 16.69 6.31
C PRO A 24 -28.14 16.27 5.35
N VAL A 25 -27.31 15.29 5.76
CA VAL A 25 -26.15 14.84 4.99
C VAL A 25 -26.15 13.33 4.82
N ILE A 26 -25.81 12.85 3.62
CA ILE A 26 -25.51 11.45 3.33
C ILE A 26 -24.05 11.37 2.87
N GLY A 27 -23.26 10.50 3.52
CA GLY A 27 -21.86 10.25 3.15
C GLY A 27 -21.71 9.00 2.30
N LEU A 28 -20.95 9.09 1.19
CA LEU A 28 -20.51 7.95 0.38
C LEU A 28 -18.99 7.82 0.50
N PRO A 29 -18.44 6.64 0.88
CA PRO A 29 -17.03 6.48 1.24
C PRO A 29 -16.13 6.36 0.00
N GLY A 30 -15.84 7.46 -0.67
CA GLY A 30 -14.98 7.56 -1.85
C GLY A 30 -13.52 7.79 -1.45
N THR A 31 -12.80 6.74 -1.13
CA THR A 31 -11.36 6.78 -0.80
C THR A 31 -10.70 5.43 -1.06
N ILE A 32 -9.44 5.45 -1.51
CA ILE A 32 -8.65 4.23 -1.70
C ILE A 32 -8.07 3.68 -0.40
N ASP A 33 -8.05 4.46 0.68
CA ASP A 33 -7.35 4.14 1.93
C ASP A 33 -8.06 3.08 2.77
N ASN A 34 -9.36 2.86 2.54
CA ASN A 34 -10.24 1.96 3.30
C ASN A 34 -10.23 2.23 4.81
N ASP A 35 -10.09 3.50 5.21
CA ASP A 35 -9.90 3.96 6.59
C ASP A 35 -11.16 4.60 7.22
N ILE A 36 -12.35 4.33 6.67
CA ILE A 36 -13.61 4.84 7.16
C ILE A 36 -14.23 3.84 8.14
N ALA A 37 -14.42 4.27 9.39
CA ALA A 37 -15.04 3.44 10.42
C ALA A 37 -16.47 2.99 10.01
N SER A 38 -16.84 1.77 10.37
CA SER A 38 -18.15 1.16 10.04
C SER A 38 -18.39 0.93 8.55
N THR A 39 -17.32 0.97 7.75
CA THR A 39 -17.33 0.66 6.32
C THR A 39 -16.37 -0.49 6.07
N GLU A 40 -16.85 -1.60 5.53
CA GLU A 40 -15.99 -2.75 5.21
C GLU A 40 -15.12 -2.48 3.98
N TYR A 41 -15.66 -1.68 3.05
CA TYR A 41 -15.04 -1.46 1.76
C TYR A 41 -15.37 -0.06 1.24
N THR A 42 -14.35 0.73 0.97
CA THR A 42 -14.50 2.06 0.40
C THR A 42 -14.43 2.05 -1.12
N ILE A 43 -15.16 2.95 -1.78
CA ILE A 43 -15.21 3.08 -3.24
C ILE A 43 -13.86 3.57 -3.74
N GLY A 44 -13.27 2.83 -4.66
CA GLY A 44 -11.94 3.08 -5.22
C GLY A 44 -10.82 2.20 -4.62
N TYR A 45 -11.07 1.54 -3.51
CA TYR A 45 -10.06 0.70 -2.85
C TYR A 45 -9.70 -0.54 -3.69
N ASP A 46 -10.69 -1.23 -4.26
CA ASP A 46 -10.46 -2.41 -5.09
C ASP A 46 -9.68 -2.07 -6.37
N THR A 47 -10.06 -0.98 -7.02
CA THR A 47 -9.36 -0.45 -8.19
C THR A 47 -7.92 -0.09 -7.87
N ALA A 48 -7.68 0.55 -6.72
CA ALA A 48 -6.33 0.91 -6.30
C ALA A 48 -5.44 -0.32 -6.06
N MET A 49 -6.00 -1.38 -5.46
CA MET A 49 -5.28 -2.65 -5.28
C MET A 49 -4.93 -3.31 -6.63
N ASN A 50 -5.87 -3.37 -7.56
CA ASN A 50 -5.62 -3.93 -8.89
C ASN A 50 -4.55 -3.13 -9.64
N THR A 51 -4.62 -1.80 -9.60
CA THR A 51 -3.59 -0.93 -10.21
C THR A 51 -2.21 -1.17 -9.61
N ALA A 52 -2.13 -1.33 -8.28
CA ALA A 52 -0.88 -1.64 -7.60
C ALA A 52 -0.35 -3.04 -7.98
N MET A 53 -1.22 -4.06 -8.03
CA MET A 53 -0.84 -5.40 -8.48
C MET A 53 -0.26 -5.41 -9.90
N GLU A 54 -0.93 -4.76 -10.85
CA GLU A 54 -0.44 -4.66 -12.22
C GLU A 54 0.94 -3.99 -12.31
N ALA A 55 1.17 -2.95 -11.51
CA ALA A 55 2.46 -2.28 -11.44
C ALA A 55 3.55 -3.20 -10.87
N ILE A 56 3.23 -3.94 -9.80
CA ILE A 56 4.15 -4.87 -9.15
C ILE A 56 4.52 -6.04 -10.08
N ASP A 57 3.57 -6.59 -10.82
CA ASP A 57 3.83 -7.66 -11.77
C ASP A 57 4.79 -7.20 -12.88
N LYS A 58 4.62 -5.99 -13.40
CA LYS A 58 5.56 -5.41 -14.36
C LYS A 58 6.96 -5.20 -13.77
N LEU A 59 7.05 -4.80 -12.51
CA LEU A 59 8.33 -4.67 -11.80
C LEU A 59 8.98 -6.04 -11.55
N ARG A 60 8.18 -7.06 -11.25
CA ARG A 60 8.64 -8.43 -11.05
C ARG A 60 9.29 -9.00 -12.31
N ASP A 61 8.66 -8.83 -13.46
CA ASP A 61 9.21 -9.28 -14.73
C ASP A 61 10.61 -8.69 -14.98
N THR A 62 10.77 -7.40 -14.66
CA THR A 62 12.05 -6.71 -14.76
C THR A 62 13.06 -7.18 -13.70
N ALA A 63 12.61 -7.40 -12.47
CA ALA A 63 13.47 -7.83 -11.37
C ALA A 63 13.97 -9.28 -11.52
N SER A 64 13.19 -10.15 -12.17
CA SER A 64 13.54 -11.55 -12.37
C SER A 64 14.79 -11.75 -13.22
N SER A 65 15.12 -10.80 -14.08
CA SER A 65 16.34 -10.82 -14.92
C SER A 65 17.62 -10.36 -14.20
N HIS A 66 17.49 -9.79 -12.99
CA HIS A 66 18.58 -9.27 -12.18
C HIS A 66 18.41 -9.71 -10.72
N GLU A 67 19.53 -9.99 -10.03
CA GLU A 67 19.52 -10.31 -8.60
C GLU A 67 19.27 -9.02 -7.78
N ARG A 68 18.00 -8.62 -7.63
CA ARG A 68 17.62 -7.35 -7.03
C ARG A 68 16.49 -7.50 -6.01
N CYS A 69 16.44 -6.55 -5.09
CA CYS A 69 15.32 -6.32 -4.19
C CYS A 69 14.51 -5.11 -4.69
N SER A 70 13.25 -5.32 -5.05
CA SER A 70 12.31 -4.24 -5.37
C SER A 70 11.59 -3.83 -4.10
N VAL A 71 11.76 -2.58 -3.68
CA VAL A 71 11.07 -1.99 -2.52
C VAL A 71 9.99 -1.06 -3.03
N ILE A 72 8.74 -1.44 -2.87
CA ILE A 72 7.61 -0.77 -3.53
C ILE A 72 6.74 -0.11 -2.49
N GLU A 73 6.63 1.22 -2.56
CA GLU A 73 5.79 2.00 -1.69
C GLU A 73 4.40 2.15 -2.29
N VAL A 74 3.39 1.85 -1.47
CA VAL A 74 1.98 1.99 -1.83
C VAL A 74 1.30 3.00 -0.92
N MET A 75 0.25 3.64 -1.42
CA MET A 75 -0.58 4.57 -0.68
C MET A 75 -1.41 3.85 0.40
N GLY A 76 -2.16 4.60 1.19
CA GLY A 76 -3.03 4.13 2.27
C GLY A 76 -2.96 5.03 3.50
N ARG A 77 -2.21 6.14 3.43
CA ARG A 77 -2.01 7.09 4.54
C ARG A 77 -1.49 6.40 5.81
N ARG A 78 -2.36 6.24 6.81
CA ARG A 78 -2.04 5.61 8.10
C ARG A 78 -2.55 4.17 8.18
N ALA A 79 -3.09 3.63 7.09
CA ALA A 79 -3.63 2.29 7.01
C ALA A 79 -2.81 1.42 6.04
N GLY A 80 -2.50 0.20 6.45
CA GLY A 80 -1.74 -0.76 5.68
C GLY A 80 -2.58 -1.68 4.80
N TYR A 81 -3.87 -1.40 4.59
CA TYR A 81 -4.78 -2.31 3.88
C TYR A 81 -4.35 -2.60 2.45
N ILE A 82 -3.97 -1.58 1.67
CA ILE A 82 -3.49 -1.78 0.30
C ILE A 82 -2.21 -2.62 0.32
N ALA A 83 -1.23 -2.23 1.15
CA ALA A 83 0.06 -2.93 1.26
C ALA A 83 -0.13 -4.40 1.61
N LEU A 84 -0.98 -4.70 2.60
CA LEU A 84 -1.21 -6.06 3.08
C LEU A 84 -1.86 -6.93 2.00
N ASN A 85 -2.96 -6.49 1.41
CA ASN A 85 -3.70 -7.28 0.44
C ASN A 85 -2.91 -7.47 -0.86
N VAL A 86 -2.27 -6.40 -1.35
CA VAL A 86 -1.44 -6.46 -2.55
C VAL A 86 -0.18 -7.32 -2.28
N GLY A 87 0.43 -7.21 -1.11
CA GLY A 87 1.58 -8.02 -0.73
C GLY A 87 1.26 -9.52 -0.71
N ILE A 88 0.11 -9.89 -0.15
CA ILE A 88 -0.37 -11.29 -0.14
C ILE A 88 -0.66 -11.76 -1.58
N ALA A 89 -1.41 -10.97 -2.34
CA ALA A 89 -1.82 -11.33 -3.70
C ALA A 89 -0.62 -11.49 -4.66
N THR A 90 0.41 -10.67 -4.49
CA THR A 90 1.62 -10.72 -5.31
C THR A 90 2.70 -11.64 -4.75
N GLY A 91 2.52 -12.22 -3.56
CA GLY A 91 3.51 -13.09 -2.91
C GLY A 91 4.80 -12.35 -2.55
N ALA A 92 4.68 -11.13 -2.03
CA ALA A 92 5.81 -10.36 -1.52
C ALA A 92 6.48 -11.07 -0.33
N GLU A 93 7.81 -10.98 -0.23
CA GLU A 93 8.57 -11.57 0.87
C GLU A 93 8.34 -10.85 2.19
N VAL A 94 8.17 -9.53 2.10
CA VAL A 94 7.98 -8.65 3.25
C VAL A 94 6.90 -7.63 2.94
N VAL A 95 6.02 -7.41 3.91
CA VAL A 95 5.01 -6.36 3.87
C VAL A 95 5.11 -5.53 5.14
N LEU A 96 5.39 -4.23 4.99
CA LEU A 96 5.53 -3.29 6.10
C LEU A 96 4.27 -2.45 6.20
N ILE A 97 3.56 -2.59 7.33
CA ILE A 97 2.30 -1.86 7.59
C ILE A 97 2.39 -1.09 8.92
N PRO A 98 1.74 0.07 9.03
CA PRO A 98 1.84 0.91 10.22
C PRO A 98 1.14 0.31 11.46
N GLU A 99 0.24 -0.66 11.27
CA GLU A 99 -0.48 -1.32 12.34
C GLU A 99 0.38 -2.30 13.16
N GLN A 100 1.55 -2.69 12.64
CA GLN A 100 2.44 -3.62 13.33
C GLN A 100 3.81 -2.99 13.56
N PRO A 101 4.37 -3.11 14.78
CA PRO A 101 5.75 -2.72 15.04
C PRO A 101 6.70 -3.60 14.25
N ILE A 102 7.70 -2.99 13.63
CA ILE A 102 8.65 -3.65 12.73
C ILE A 102 10.01 -3.76 13.42
N ASP A 103 10.51 -4.97 13.62
CA ASP A 103 11.92 -5.23 13.86
C ASP A 103 12.64 -5.42 12.52
N PHE A 104 13.30 -4.37 12.05
CA PHE A 104 13.89 -4.33 10.71
C PHE A 104 14.90 -5.48 10.48
N ASN A 105 15.68 -5.83 11.48
CA ASN A 105 16.67 -6.91 11.34
C ASN A 105 16.01 -8.28 11.25
N LYS A 106 14.99 -8.53 12.06
CA LYS A 106 14.29 -9.81 12.11
C LYS A 106 13.30 -9.97 10.96
N ASP A 107 12.49 -8.92 10.72
CA ASP A 107 11.33 -9.02 9.83
C ASP A 107 11.67 -8.68 8.37
N VAL A 108 12.81 -8.02 8.12
CA VAL A 108 13.24 -7.67 6.77
C VAL A 108 14.57 -8.33 6.41
N ILE A 109 15.66 -7.98 7.12
CA ILE A 109 17.01 -8.41 6.72
C ILE A 109 17.16 -9.93 6.80
N LYS A 110 16.71 -10.54 7.90
CA LYS A 110 16.78 -11.99 8.06
C LYS A 110 15.98 -12.73 6.98
N VAL A 111 14.78 -12.26 6.66
CA VAL A 111 13.91 -12.88 5.62
C VAL A 111 14.61 -12.86 4.26
N ILE A 112 15.23 -11.73 3.89
CA ILE A 112 15.95 -11.60 2.63
C ILE A 112 17.18 -12.51 2.59
N LEU A 113 17.97 -12.56 3.68
CA LEU A 113 19.16 -13.41 3.77
C LEU A 113 18.81 -14.91 3.77
N ASP A 114 17.76 -15.31 4.47
CA ASP A 114 17.27 -16.70 4.46
C ASP A 114 16.79 -17.10 3.06
N GLY A 115 16.09 -16.20 2.36
CA GLY A 115 15.72 -16.39 0.97
C GLY A 115 16.94 -16.57 0.06
N ARG A 116 17.98 -15.74 0.22
CA ARG A 116 19.23 -15.86 -0.54
C ARG A 116 19.92 -17.20 -0.30
N ASN A 117 19.97 -17.65 0.95
CA ASN A 117 20.56 -18.93 1.31
C ASN A 117 19.80 -20.13 0.73
N SER A 118 18.50 -19.98 0.46
CA SER A 118 17.67 -20.98 -0.23
C SER A 118 17.70 -20.87 -1.77
N GLY A 119 18.55 -20.00 -2.32
CA GLY A 119 18.73 -19.85 -3.78
C GLY A 119 17.79 -18.85 -4.46
N LYS A 120 17.03 -18.05 -3.68
CA LYS A 120 16.18 -17.01 -4.23
C LYS A 120 17.03 -15.85 -4.75
N ARG A 121 16.66 -15.33 -5.94
CA ARG A 121 17.46 -14.30 -6.63
C ARG A 121 16.80 -12.93 -6.68
N HIS A 122 15.49 -12.85 -6.49
CA HIS A 122 14.76 -11.58 -6.49
C HIS A 122 13.83 -11.49 -5.28
N TYR A 123 13.60 -10.29 -4.80
CA TYR A 123 12.81 -10.01 -3.62
C TYR A 123 11.85 -8.86 -3.89
N ILE A 124 10.64 -8.95 -3.35
CA ILE A 124 9.65 -7.90 -3.36
C ILE A 124 9.32 -7.54 -1.92
N VAL A 125 9.56 -6.28 -1.57
CA VAL A 125 9.21 -5.69 -0.29
C VAL A 125 8.14 -4.64 -0.53
N ILE A 126 6.96 -4.81 0.03
CA ILE A 126 5.88 -3.82 -0.05
C ILE A 126 5.89 -2.96 1.21
N VAL A 127 5.83 -1.67 1.02
CA VAL A 127 5.85 -0.67 2.10
C VAL A 127 4.59 0.18 2.02
N ALA A 128 3.77 0.16 3.07
CA ALA A 128 2.74 1.19 3.21
C ALA A 128 3.40 2.55 3.50
N GLU A 129 2.99 3.62 2.85
CA GLU A 129 3.56 4.96 3.04
C GLU A 129 3.57 5.43 4.51
N GLY A 130 2.64 4.92 5.31
CA GLY A 130 2.56 5.17 6.75
C GLY A 130 3.63 4.44 7.59
N SER A 131 4.34 3.47 7.01
CA SER A 131 5.39 2.68 7.70
C SER A 131 6.80 3.22 7.48
N GLY A 132 6.99 4.07 6.48
CA GLY A 132 8.29 4.66 6.16
C GLY A 132 8.51 4.86 4.66
N SER A 133 9.66 5.41 4.32
CA SER A 133 10.06 5.67 2.94
C SER A 133 10.68 4.44 2.29
N ALA A 134 10.17 4.03 1.13
CA ALA A 134 10.79 2.95 0.34
C ALA A 134 12.25 3.24 -0.02
N THR A 135 12.60 4.52 -0.21
CA THR A 135 13.98 4.93 -0.51
C THR A 135 14.93 4.63 0.64
N ASP A 136 14.52 4.98 1.88
CA ASP A 136 15.34 4.75 3.06
C ASP A 136 15.42 3.25 3.39
N ILE A 137 14.33 2.53 3.18
CA ILE A 137 14.25 1.08 3.40
C ILE A 137 15.14 0.36 2.40
N ALA A 138 15.09 0.71 1.12
CA ALA A 138 15.95 0.13 0.08
C ALA A 138 17.42 0.33 0.41
N LYS A 139 17.81 1.54 0.80
CA LYS A 139 19.20 1.84 1.22
C LYS A 139 19.64 0.98 2.40
N LYS A 140 18.81 0.84 3.43
CA LYS A 140 19.11 -0.01 4.60
C LYS A 140 19.24 -1.49 4.23
N ILE A 141 18.40 -2.00 3.32
CA ILE A 141 18.49 -3.38 2.83
C ILE A 141 19.81 -3.59 2.10
N GLU A 142 20.17 -2.69 1.18
CA GLU A 142 21.40 -2.77 0.41
C GLU A 142 22.64 -2.69 1.30
N GLU A 143 22.68 -1.77 2.25
CA GLU A 143 23.77 -1.65 3.21
C GLU A 143 23.94 -2.92 4.09
N ALA A 144 22.85 -3.55 4.50
CA ALA A 144 22.88 -4.70 5.39
C ALA A 144 23.11 -6.04 4.67
N THR A 145 22.68 -6.18 3.43
CA THR A 145 22.68 -7.47 2.70
C THR A 145 23.63 -7.52 1.51
N GLY A 146 24.07 -6.35 1.01
CA GLY A 146 24.81 -6.22 -0.23
C GLY A 146 23.99 -6.51 -1.51
N ILE A 147 22.65 -6.68 -1.37
CA ILE A 147 21.76 -6.90 -2.50
C ILE A 147 21.32 -5.55 -3.05
N GLU A 148 21.52 -5.31 -4.34
CA GLU A 148 21.05 -4.10 -5.01
C GLU A 148 19.56 -3.91 -4.78
N SER A 149 19.17 -2.78 -4.18
CA SER A 149 17.79 -2.51 -3.79
C SER A 149 17.25 -1.28 -4.49
N ARG A 150 16.12 -1.44 -5.20
CA ARG A 150 15.51 -0.38 -6.01
C ARG A 150 14.18 0.05 -5.43
N PRO A 151 14.07 1.30 -4.96
CA PRO A 151 12.79 1.84 -4.51
C PRO A 151 11.93 2.22 -5.70
N THR A 152 10.63 1.94 -5.60
CA THR A 152 9.60 2.40 -6.53
C THR A 152 8.42 2.93 -5.74
N ILE A 153 8.09 4.20 -5.91
CA ILE A 153 6.96 4.84 -5.25
C ILE A 153 5.82 4.90 -6.26
N LEU A 154 4.76 4.13 -6.05
CA LEU A 154 3.61 4.11 -6.97
C LEU A 154 2.82 5.42 -6.91
N GLY A 155 2.67 5.99 -5.72
CA GLY A 155 2.03 7.28 -5.52
C GLY A 155 0.65 7.38 -6.20
N HIS A 156 0.39 8.50 -6.84
CA HIS A 156 -0.91 8.81 -7.44
C HIS A 156 -1.33 7.92 -8.62
N LEU A 157 -0.44 7.07 -9.16
CA LEU A 157 -0.81 6.05 -10.14
C LEU A 157 -1.95 5.17 -9.60
N GLN A 158 -1.93 4.87 -8.30
CA GLN A 158 -2.95 4.05 -7.63
C GLN A 158 -4.34 4.71 -7.55
N ARG A 159 -4.44 6.01 -7.80
CA ARG A 159 -5.72 6.73 -7.85
C ARG A 159 -6.37 6.70 -9.22
N GLY A 160 -5.67 6.20 -10.22
CA GLY A 160 -6.15 6.00 -11.57
C GLY A 160 -6.56 4.56 -11.84
N GLY A 161 -7.01 4.32 -13.06
CA GLY A 161 -7.41 3.00 -13.55
C GLY A 161 -8.91 2.92 -13.85
N SER A 162 -9.31 1.83 -14.51
CA SER A 162 -10.71 1.54 -14.76
C SER A 162 -11.34 0.94 -13.52
N PRO A 163 -12.49 1.42 -13.05
CA PRO A 163 -13.18 0.85 -11.89
C PRO A 163 -13.44 -0.64 -12.07
N THR A 164 -13.25 -1.39 -10.99
CA THR A 164 -13.66 -2.79 -10.95
C THR A 164 -15.17 -2.91 -10.83
N LEU A 165 -15.69 -4.14 -10.96
CA LEU A 165 -17.12 -4.41 -10.75
C LEU A 165 -17.56 -4.03 -9.32
N ARG A 166 -16.66 -4.11 -8.33
CA ARG A 166 -16.95 -3.80 -6.94
C ARG A 166 -17.06 -2.28 -6.70
N ASP A 167 -16.23 -1.50 -7.34
CA ASP A 167 -16.21 -0.03 -7.26
C ASP A 167 -17.21 0.62 -8.22
#